data_8502a262190bd37a0ab71a0c222159be
#
_entry.id   8502a262190bd37a0ab71a0c222159be
#
_cell.length_a   1.000
_cell.length_b   1.000
_cell.length_c   1.000
_cell.angle_alpha   90.00
_cell.angle_beta   90.00
_cell.angle_gamma   90.00
#
_symmetry.space_group_name_H-M   'P 1'
#
loop_
_entity.id
_entity.type
_entity.pdbx_description
1 polymer ?
#
loop_
_entity_poly.entity_id
_entity_poly.type
_entity_poly.pdbx_seq_one_letter_code
_entity_poly.pdbx_strand_id
1 'polypeptide(L)'
;MRTLLVHQGEKPLIGILEDGQLAEVFFPQEGDTAEAVLLGRVERIVPGMKAAFVDIGQEKNGFLPLEEKNTGLSYPKTGDAVIVQIRKEAQGVKGAFLTRDISLCGETMLLTPMSRMIGVSSKITEDGKRKALKETGRAIAQERFGLVMRTAAENAPEDELAAEAERLFQQWEQIRRAAPTAHVPSVLMQPRSTLEAVLDDYRPRGIDQIVTDDPAVAEKAAGIAPVQVIPENLLTIYKIESQLKKAQERRVWLSSGGTLVIDP
;
A
#
# COMPACT_ATOMS: atom_id res chain seq x y z
N MET A 1 24.93 -6.14 -0.84
CA MET A 1 24.57 -4.96 -0.02
C MET A 1 23.34 -4.30 -0.65
N ARG A 2 22.27 -4.18 0.15
CA ARG A 2 21.01 -3.55 -0.31
C ARG A 2 20.92 -2.13 0.23
N THR A 3 20.88 -1.17 -0.68
CA THR A 3 20.76 0.27 -0.36
C THR A 3 19.39 0.77 -0.79
N LEU A 4 18.66 1.39 0.12
CA LEU A 4 17.48 2.17 -0.20
C LEU A 4 17.91 3.61 -0.50
N LEU A 5 17.73 4.05 -1.74
CA LEU A 5 18.00 5.40 -2.18
C LEU A 5 16.69 6.18 -2.25
N VAL A 6 16.62 7.33 -1.57
CA VAL A 6 15.42 8.20 -1.58
C VAL A 6 15.83 9.58 -2.05
N HIS A 7 15.42 9.95 -3.25
CA HIS A 7 15.64 11.26 -3.86
C HIS A 7 14.34 12.07 -3.85
N GLN A 8 14.38 13.28 -3.31
CA GLN A 8 13.23 14.18 -3.16
C GLN A 8 13.31 15.46 -4.02
N GLY A 9 14.24 15.51 -5.01
CA GLY A 9 14.39 16.64 -5.93
C GLY A 9 13.23 16.81 -6.91
N GLU A 10 13.45 17.52 -8.02
CA GLU A 10 12.42 17.81 -9.04
C GLU A 10 11.72 16.55 -9.61
N LYS A 11 12.38 15.41 -9.58
CA LYS A 11 11.85 14.11 -9.98
C LYS A 11 12.00 13.12 -8.83
N PRO A 12 11.08 13.14 -7.87
CA PRO A 12 11.19 12.27 -6.72
C PRO A 12 11.22 10.79 -7.14
N LEU A 13 12.12 10.02 -6.52
CA LEU A 13 12.35 8.63 -6.85
C LEU A 13 12.84 7.88 -5.61
N ILE A 14 12.35 6.65 -5.45
CA ILE A 14 12.86 5.71 -4.47
C ILE A 14 13.44 4.53 -5.24
N GLY A 15 14.72 4.24 -5.05
CA GLY A 15 15.45 3.16 -5.70
C GLY A 15 15.91 2.11 -4.71
N ILE A 16 15.79 0.84 -5.06
CA ILE A 16 16.44 -0.26 -4.38
C ILE A 16 17.68 -0.63 -5.20
N LEU A 17 18.84 -0.49 -4.59
CA LEU A 17 20.11 -0.88 -5.19
C LEU A 17 20.59 -2.18 -4.54
N GLU A 18 20.95 -3.16 -5.35
CA GLU A 18 21.63 -4.38 -4.92
C GLU A 18 23.05 -4.34 -5.48
N ASP A 19 24.05 -4.28 -4.58
CA ASP A 19 25.47 -4.12 -4.94
C ASP A 19 25.74 -2.97 -5.91
N GLY A 20 25.05 -1.84 -5.72
CA GLY A 20 25.16 -0.64 -6.55
C GLY A 20 24.38 -0.68 -7.87
N GLN A 21 23.70 -1.78 -8.19
CA GLN A 21 22.84 -1.89 -9.38
C GLN A 21 21.38 -1.65 -8.98
N LEU A 22 20.67 -0.87 -9.80
CA LEU A 22 19.24 -0.60 -9.60
C LEU A 22 18.42 -1.87 -9.85
N ALA A 23 17.80 -2.41 -8.79
CA ALA A 23 16.97 -3.59 -8.83
C ALA A 23 15.48 -3.23 -8.98
N GLU A 24 15.02 -2.23 -8.21
CA GLU A 24 13.63 -1.76 -8.28
C GLU A 24 13.60 -0.23 -8.19
N VAL A 25 12.55 0.37 -8.77
CA VAL A 25 12.32 1.81 -8.71
C VAL A 25 10.85 2.11 -8.49
N PHE A 26 10.60 3.11 -7.64
CA PHE A 26 9.27 3.62 -7.34
C PHE A 26 9.27 5.13 -7.59
N PHE A 27 8.22 5.62 -8.24
CA PHE A 27 8.04 7.04 -8.51
C PHE A 27 6.92 7.56 -7.62
N PRO A 28 7.23 8.24 -6.49
CA PRO A 28 6.22 8.91 -5.69
C PRO A 28 5.45 9.91 -6.55
N GLN A 29 4.15 9.86 -6.51
CA GLN A 29 3.31 10.85 -7.19
C GLN A 29 2.72 11.80 -6.16
N GLU A 30 2.75 13.10 -6.45
CA GLU A 30 2.00 14.06 -5.66
C GLU A 30 0.50 13.80 -5.84
N GLY A 31 -0.21 13.68 -4.72
CA GLY A 31 -1.65 13.41 -4.75
C GLY A 31 -2.03 11.95 -4.95
N ASP A 32 -1.07 11.00 -4.79
CA ASP A 32 -1.40 9.57 -4.72
C ASP A 32 -2.45 9.36 -3.62
N THR A 33 -3.62 8.93 -4.04
CA THR A 33 -4.77 8.69 -3.16
C THR A 33 -5.09 7.19 -3.02
N ALA A 34 -4.28 6.33 -3.62
CA ALA A 34 -4.46 4.88 -3.48
C ALA A 34 -4.41 4.48 -1.99
N GLU A 35 -5.31 3.60 -1.58
CA GLU A 35 -5.53 3.18 -0.19
C GLU A 35 -6.13 4.24 0.75
N ALA A 36 -6.35 5.50 0.32
CA ALA A 36 -7.08 6.48 1.13
C ALA A 36 -8.47 5.97 1.50
N VAL A 37 -8.88 6.22 2.74
CA VAL A 37 -10.26 5.96 3.20
C VAL A 37 -11.02 7.27 3.25
N LEU A 38 -12.15 7.32 2.57
CA LEU A 38 -12.94 8.51 2.36
C LEU A 38 -14.37 8.31 2.87
N LEU A 39 -15.01 9.39 3.27
CA LEU A 39 -16.45 9.47 3.38
C LEU A 39 -16.97 10.11 2.11
N GLY A 40 -17.68 9.34 1.28
CA GLY A 40 -18.23 9.82 0.02
C GLY A 40 -19.76 9.84 0.04
N ARG A 41 -20.38 10.56 -0.90
CA ARG A 41 -21.83 10.61 -1.11
C ARG A 41 -22.22 9.82 -2.34
N VAL A 42 -23.16 8.91 -2.20
CA VAL A 42 -23.72 8.17 -3.35
C VAL A 42 -24.54 9.13 -4.21
N GLU A 43 -24.03 9.47 -5.38
CA GLU A 43 -24.71 10.34 -6.34
C GLU A 43 -25.74 9.58 -7.18
N ARG A 44 -25.37 8.40 -7.65
CA ARG A 44 -26.21 7.61 -8.55
C ARG A 44 -25.91 6.12 -8.43
N ILE A 45 -26.97 5.32 -8.42
CA ILE A 45 -26.89 3.86 -8.54
C ILE A 45 -27.24 3.47 -9.97
N VAL A 46 -26.47 2.54 -10.54
CA VAL A 46 -26.68 1.98 -11.88
C VAL A 46 -26.93 0.47 -11.74
N PRO A 47 -28.18 0.03 -11.62
CA PRO A 47 -28.51 -1.38 -11.35
C PRO A 47 -27.96 -2.34 -12.40
N GLY A 48 -28.00 -1.97 -13.67
CA GLY A 48 -27.48 -2.80 -14.78
C GLY A 48 -25.96 -3.07 -14.70
N MET A 49 -25.19 -2.19 -14.03
CA MET A 49 -23.77 -2.38 -13.78
C MET A 49 -23.48 -2.92 -12.39
N LYS A 50 -24.52 -3.07 -11.54
CA LYS A 50 -24.41 -3.42 -10.12
C LYS A 50 -23.38 -2.54 -9.40
N ALA A 51 -23.43 -1.23 -9.66
CA ALA A 51 -22.47 -0.27 -9.17
C ALA A 51 -23.15 1.06 -8.80
N ALA A 52 -22.46 1.85 -7.99
CA ALA A 52 -22.77 3.23 -7.67
C ALA A 52 -21.65 4.17 -8.12
N PHE A 53 -22.03 5.39 -8.45
CA PHE A 53 -21.11 6.51 -8.57
C PHE A 53 -21.16 7.32 -7.27
N VAL A 54 -19.98 7.57 -6.70
CA VAL A 54 -19.83 8.19 -5.38
C VAL A 54 -19.00 9.45 -5.54
N ASP A 55 -19.54 10.58 -5.10
CA ASP A 55 -18.76 11.81 -4.94
C ASP A 55 -17.78 11.63 -3.77
N ILE A 56 -16.50 11.73 -4.07
CA ILE A 56 -15.38 11.59 -3.15
C ILE A 56 -14.57 12.89 -3.01
N GLY A 57 -15.11 14.01 -3.51
CA GLY A 57 -14.43 15.32 -3.50
C GLY A 57 -13.35 15.48 -4.57
N GLN A 58 -13.30 14.58 -5.56
CA GLN A 58 -12.43 14.69 -6.73
C GLN A 58 -13.22 15.18 -7.95
N GLU A 59 -12.52 15.58 -9.02
CA GLU A 59 -13.16 16.05 -10.26
C GLU A 59 -14.17 15.04 -10.84
N LYS A 60 -13.91 13.75 -10.64
CA LYS A 60 -14.76 12.65 -11.12
C LYS A 60 -15.26 11.80 -9.98
N ASN A 61 -16.53 11.43 -10.08
CA ASN A 61 -17.10 10.46 -9.14
C ASN A 61 -16.39 9.11 -9.20
N GLY A 62 -16.15 8.52 -8.03
CA GLY A 62 -15.59 7.19 -7.93
C GLY A 62 -16.61 6.11 -8.32
N PHE A 63 -16.11 5.03 -8.89
CA PHE A 63 -16.90 3.84 -9.26
C PHE A 63 -16.84 2.82 -8.13
N LEU A 64 -18.00 2.53 -7.52
CA LEU A 64 -18.16 1.59 -6.41
C LEU A 64 -18.96 0.37 -6.86
N PRO A 65 -18.36 -0.83 -7.01
CA PRO A 65 -19.11 -2.07 -7.18
C PRO A 65 -19.99 -2.35 -5.96
N LEU A 66 -21.22 -2.82 -6.18
CA LEU A 66 -22.17 -3.13 -5.10
C LEU A 66 -22.23 -4.62 -4.74
N GLU A 67 -21.60 -5.50 -5.54
CA GLU A 67 -21.49 -6.94 -5.27
C GLU A 67 -20.17 -7.26 -4.55
N GLU A 68 -19.89 -6.59 -3.43
CA GLU A 68 -18.76 -6.94 -2.58
C GLU A 68 -19.16 -8.08 -1.65
N LYS A 69 -18.54 -9.24 -1.89
CA LYS A 69 -18.75 -10.43 -1.06
C LYS A 69 -18.09 -10.20 0.32
N ASN A 70 -18.75 -10.65 1.37
CA ASN A 70 -18.24 -10.74 2.75
C ASN A 70 -18.22 -9.44 3.58
N THR A 71 -18.73 -8.32 3.11
CA THR A 71 -18.78 -7.10 3.93
C THR A 71 -19.97 -7.07 4.91
N GLY A 72 -21.01 -7.84 4.66
CA GLY A 72 -22.26 -7.80 5.45
C GLY A 72 -23.00 -6.46 5.41
N LEU A 73 -22.55 -5.52 4.57
CA LEU A 73 -23.12 -4.19 4.46
C LEU A 73 -24.35 -4.19 3.56
N SER A 74 -25.38 -3.44 3.97
CA SER A 74 -26.58 -3.21 3.15
C SER A 74 -26.24 -2.43 1.88
N TYR A 75 -27.04 -2.62 0.83
CA TYR A 75 -26.93 -1.80 -0.40
C TYR A 75 -27.19 -0.33 -0.05
N PRO A 76 -26.31 0.59 -0.46
CA PRO A 76 -26.51 2.01 -0.23
C PRO A 76 -27.62 2.56 -1.14
N LYS A 77 -28.21 3.68 -0.75
CA LYS A 77 -29.17 4.45 -1.55
C LYS A 77 -28.51 5.73 -2.08
N THR A 78 -29.05 6.29 -3.13
CA THR A 78 -28.67 7.63 -3.59
C THR A 78 -28.86 8.64 -2.46
N GLY A 79 -27.86 9.47 -2.22
CA GLY A 79 -27.78 10.44 -1.13
C GLY A 79 -27.10 9.92 0.13
N ASP A 80 -26.93 8.60 0.30
CA ASP A 80 -26.26 8.03 1.47
C ASP A 80 -24.78 8.44 1.54
N ALA A 81 -24.31 8.71 2.76
CA ALA A 81 -22.89 8.81 3.04
C ALA A 81 -22.32 7.39 3.26
N VAL A 82 -21.21 7.08 2.59
CA VAL A 82 -20.58 5.76 2.63
C VAL A 82 -19.08 5.89 2.88
N ILE A 83 -18.55 5.04 3.77
CA ILE A 83 -17.10 4.89 3.92
C ILE A 83 -16.60 4.02 2.77
N VAL A 84 -15.64 4.52 2.01
CA VAL A 84 -15.05 3.85 0.85
C VAL A 84 -13.53 3.96 0.88
N GLN A 85 -12.84 3.01 0.29
CA GLN A 85 -11.40 3.04 0.09
C GLN A 85 -11.08 3.08 -1.40
N ILE A 86 -10.10 3.86 -1.80
CA ILE A 86 -9.61 3.90 -3.17
C ILE A 86 -8.73 2.68 -3.42
N ARG A 87 -9.13 1.83 -4.37
CA ARG A 87 -8.35 0.66 -4.82
C ARG A 87 -7.49 0.96 -6.04
N LYS A 88 -7.98 1.83 -6.91
CA LYS A 88 -7.25 2.33 -8.07
C LYS A 88 -7.63 3.77 -8.27
N GLU A 89 -6.65 4.57 -8.57
CA GLU A 89 -6.84 5.98 -8.86
C GLU A 89 -7.60 6.23 -10.17
N ALA A 90 -8.09 7.45 -10.31
CA ALA A 90 -8.72 7.90 -11.54
C ALA A 90 -7.71 7.84 -12.71
N GLN A 91 -8.12 7.32 -13.85
CA GLN A 91 -7.30 7.26 -15.05
C GLN A 91 -8.06 7.78 -16.28
N GLY A 92 -7.49 8.76 -16.96
CA GLY A 92 -8.08 9.35 -18.16
C GLY A 92 -9.51 9.82 -17.90
N VAL A 93 -10.48 9.23 -18.56
CA VAL A 93 -11.92 9.58 -18.40
C VAL A 93 -12.62 8.85 -17.24
N LYS A 94 -11.96 7.88 -16.62
CA LYS A 94 -12.55 7.07 -15.55
C LYS A 94 -12.21 7.66 -14.19
N GLY A 95 -13.21 7.73 -13.29
CA GLY A 95 -13.01 8.05 -11.88
C GLY A 95 -12.33 6.91 -11.12
N ALA A 96 -11.95 7.17 -9.86
CA ALA A 96 -11.31 6.20 -8.99
C ALA A 96 -12.17 4.94 -8.80
N PHE A 97 -11.53 3.78 -8.70
CA PHE A 97 -12.19 2.52 -8.37
C PHE A 97 -12.23 2.36 -6.84
N LEU A 98 -13.43 2.21 -6.31
CA LEU A 98 -13.70 2.21 -4.87
C LEU A 98 -14.09 0.82 -4.38
N THR A 99 -13.95 0.61 -3.08
CA THR A 99 -14.47 -0.55 -2.35
C THR A 99 -15.02 -0.11 -0.99
N ARG A 100 -15.98 -0.86 -0.46
CA ARG A 100 -16.43 -0.79 0.94
C ARG A 100 -15.77 -1.86 1.81
N ASP A 101 -15.06 -2.79 1.20
CA ASP A 101 -14.23 -3.77 1.89
C ASP A 101 -12.89 -3.12 2.26
N ILE A 102 -12.94 -2.34 3.34
CA ILE A 102 -11.79 -1.58 3.83
C ILE A 102 -10.68 -2.54 4.28
N SER A 103 -9.45 -2.22 3.94
CA SER A 103 -8.27 -2.93 4.44
C SER A 103 -7.22 -1.94 4.94
N LEU A 104 -6.76 -2.14 6.17
CA LEU A 104 -5.69 -1.35 6.76
C LEU A 104 -4.40 -2.16 6.70
N CYS A 105 -3.41 -1.60 6.01
CA CYS A 105 -2.15 -2.27 5.79
C CYS A 105 -1.17 -1.94 6.90
N GLY A 106 -0.66 -2.98 7.55
CA GLY A 106 0.48 -2.93 8.46
C GLY A 106 1.74 -3.56 7.85
N GLU A 107 2.77 -3.69 8.64
CA GLU A 107 4.03 -4.32 8.24
C GLU A 107 3.85 -5.83 8.09
N THR A 108 3.28 -6.49 9.11
CA THR A 108 3.14 -7.95 9.18
C THR A 108 1.77 -8.45 8.74
N MET A 109 0.77 -7.58 8.63
CA MET A 109 -0.60 -7.98 8.33
C MET A 109 -1.41 -6.92 7.58
N LEU A 110 -2.51 -7.39 6.96
CA LEU A 110 -3.63 -6.56 6.53
C LEU A 110 -4.79 -6.83 7.47
N LEU A 111 -5.37 -5.78 8.05
CA LEU A 111 -6.59 -5.88 8.85
C LEU A 111 -7.80 -5.54 7.99
N THR A 112 -8.82 -6.40 7.98
CA THR A 112 -10.07 -6.23 7.24
C THR A 112 -11.25 -6.17 8.21
N PRO A 113 -11.69 -4.97 8.63
CA PRO A 113 -12.66 -4.82 9.70
C PRO A 113 -14.06 -5.36 9.36
N MET A 114 -14.41 -5.42 8.07
CA MET A 114 -15.70 -5.92 7.59
C MET A 114 -15.73 -7.45 7.42
N SER A 115 -14.58 -8.12 7.49
CA SER A 115 -14.45 -9.57 7.34
C SER A 115 -14.15 -10.24 8.70
N ARG A 116 -14.25 -11.57 8.71
CA ARG A 116 -13.81 -12.44 9.82
C ARG A 116 -12.83 -13.49 9.33
N MET A 117 -12.42 -13.38 8.07
CA MET A 117 -11.50 -14.33 7.46
C MET A 117 -10.07 -14.14 7.96
N ILE A 118 -9.40 -15.25 8.25
CA ILE A 118 -7.98 -15.27 8.52
C ILE A 118 -7.26 -15.90 7.34
N GLY A 119 -6.50 -15.08 6.62
CA GLY A 119 -5.67 -15.46 5.49
C GLY A 119 -4.18 -15.46 5.84
N VAL A 120 -3.37 -16.11 5.00
CA VAL A 120 -1.90 -16.07 5.05
C VAL A 120 -1.39 -15.90 3.64
N SER A 121 -0.40 -15.04 3.47
CA SER A 121 0.25 -14.77 2.18
C SER A 121 0.58 -16.05 1.41
N SER A 122 0.31 -16.08 0.12
CA SER A 122 0.68 -17.19 -0.75
C SER A 122 2.20 -17.36 -0.92
N LYS A 123 2.97 -16.33 -0.60
CA LYS A 123 4.45 -16.38 -0.63
C LYS A 123 5.02 -17.24 0.50
N ILE A 124 4.28 -17.47 1.59
CA ILE A 124 4.64 -18.41 2.65
C ILE A 124 4.18 -19.78 2.19
N THR A 125 5.11 -20.63 1.78
CA THR A 125 4.80 -21.93 1.15
C THR A 125 4.84 -23.11 2.10
N GLU A 126 5.48 -22.97 3.28
CA GLU A 126 5.59 -24.02 4.28
C GLU A 126 4.26 -24.22 5.02
N ASP A 127 3.64 -25.40 4.85
CA ASP A 127 2.32 -25.69 5.42
C ASP A 127 2.25 -25.57 6.95
N GLY A 128 3.32 -25.98 7.65
CA GLY A 128 3.42 -25.87 9.10
C GLY A 128 3.34 -24.42 9.57
N LYS A 129 4.14 -23.55 8.95
CA LYS A 129 4.14 -22.11 9.26
C LYS A 129 2.83 -21.44 8.89
N ARG A 130 2.25 -21.78 7.74
CA ARG A 130 0.94 -21.28 7.33
C ARG A 130 -0.14 -21.59 8.36
N LYS A 131 -0.14 -22.83 8.86
CA LYS A 131 -1.11 -23.29 9.87
C LYS A 131 -0.91 -22.54 11.19
N ALA A 132 0.32 -22.44 11.67
CA ALA A 132 0.65 -21.71 12.89
C ALA A 132 0.22 -20.24 12.80
N LEU A 133 0.61 -19.51 11.74
CA LEU A 133 0.23 -18.13 11.53
C LEU A 133 -1.30 -17.93 11.44
N LYS A 134 -2.01 -18.89 10.88
CA LYS A 134 -3.46 -18.85 10.83
C LYS A 134 -4.11 -19.02 12.20
N GLU A 135 -3.54 -19.87 13.06
CA GLU A 135 -3.97 -20.05 14.45
C GLU A 135 -3.67 -18.82 15.30
N THR A 136 -2.45 -18.27 15.20
CA THR A 136 -2.07 -17.00 15.83
C THR A 136 -3.00 -15.86 15.39
N GLY A 137 -3.27 -15.73 14.08
CA GLY A 137 -4.19 -14.71 13.56
C GLY A 137 -5.61 -14.86 14.12
N ARG A 138 -6.12 -16.08 14.30
CA ARG A 138 -7.43 -16.31 14.93
C ARG A 138 -7.43 -15.91 16.40
N ALA A 139 -6.37 -16.26 17.13
CA ALA A 139 -6.23 -15.90 18.54
C ALA A 139 -6.19 -14.38 18.74
N ILE A 140 -5.48 -13.66 17.86
CA ILE A 140 -5.40 -12.20 17.89
C ILE A 140 -6.73 -11.55 17.50
N ALA A 141 -7.35 -12.00 16.41
CA ALA A 141 -8.57 -11.40 15.88
C ALA A 141 -9.78 -11.56 16.79
N GLN A 142 -9.91 -12.69 17.50
CA GLN A 142 -11.02 -12.99 18.41
C GLN A 142 -12.40 -12.70 17.80
N GLU A 143 -12.57 -13.01 16.51
CA GLU A 143 -13.77 -12.72 15.73
C GLU A 143 -14.16 -11.23 15.63
N ARG A 144 -13.31 -10.31 16.06
CA ARG A 144 -13.57 -8.86 15.97
C ARG A 144 -13.37 -8.32 14.55
N PHE A 145 -12.41 -8.89 13.81
CA PHE A 145 -12.01 -8.48 12.46
C PHE A 145 -11.34 -9.65 11.70
N GLY A 146 -11.14 -9.50 10.41
CA GLY A 146 -10.31 -10.41 9.62
C GLY A 146 -8.86 -9.95 9.57
N LEU A 147 -7.95 -10.89 9.32
CA LEU A 147 -6.53 -10.65 9.12
C LEU A 147 -6.00 -11.42 7.91
N VAL A 148 -5.08 -10.80 7.18
CA VAL A 148 -4.24 -11.50 6.21
C VAL A 148 -2.79 -11.32 6.64
N MET A 149 -2.19 -12.41 7.17
CA MET A 149 -0.79 -12.42 7.59
C MET A 149 0.12 -12.27 6.36
N ARG A 150 0.99 -11.27 6.36
CA ARG A 150 1.95 -11.00 5.28
C ARG A 150 3.21 -11.85 5.48
N THR A 151 4.11 -11.82 4.51
CA THR A 151 5.38 -12.55 4.58
C THR A 151 6.24 -12.11 5.77
N ALA A 152 6.20 -10.84 6.15
CA ALA A 152 6.89 -10.31 7.32
C ALA A 152 6.45 -10.94 8.65
N ALA A 153 5.22 -11.45 8.73
CA ALA A 153 4.73 -12.15 9.92
C ALA A 153 5.42 -13.49 10.20
N GLU A 154 6.15 -14.04 9.21
CA GLU A 154 6.72 -15.41 9.32
C GLU A 154 7.70 -15.55 10.49
N ASN A 155 8.43 -14.49 10.82
CA ASN A 155 9.42 -14.51 11.89
C ASN A 155 9.15 -13.46 12.98
N ALA A 156 7.99 -12.81 12.96
CA ALA A 156 7.64 -11.80 13.95
C ALA A 156 7.14 -12.46 15.25
N PRO A 157 7.52 -11.95 16.42
CA PRO A 157 7.01 -12.38 17.72
C PRO A 157 5.48 -12.20 17.81
N GLU A 158 4.81 -13.08 18.54
CA GLU A 158 3.34 -13.05 18.67
C GLU A 158 2.84 -11.77 19.36
N ASP A 159 3.58 -11.24 20.32
CA ASP A 159 3.28 -10.00 21.01
C ASP A 159 3.35 -8.78 20.08
N GLU A 160 4.33 -8.74 19.16
CA GLU A 160 4.42 -7.71 18.13
C GLU A 160 3.26 -7.81 17.14
N LEU A 161 2.90 -9.03 16.71
CA LEU A 161 1.74 -9.27 15.84
C LEU A 161 0.45 -8.81 16.52
N ALA A 162 0.27 -9.10 17.81
CA ALA A 162 -0.91 -8.67 18.57
C ALA A 162 -0.96 -7.15 18.75
N ALA A 163 0.17 -6.51 19.03
CA ALA A 163 0.27 -5.06 19.16
C ALA A 163 -0.04 -4.35 17.85
N GLU A 164 0.46 -4.86 16.72
CA GLU A 164 0.16 -4.29 15.40
C GLU A 164 -1.32 -4.43 15.05
N ALA A 165 -1.92 -5.59 15.27
CA ALA A 165 -3.34 -5.81 15.03
C ALA A 165 -4.22 -4.85 15.84
N GLU A 166 -3.92 -4.66 17.13
CA GLU A 166 -4.66 -3.73 17.97
C GLU A 166 -4.49 -2.29 17.50
N ARG A 167 -3.29 -1.86 17.11
CA ARG A 167 -3.04 -0.53 16.55
C ARG A 167 -3.87 -0.28 15.28
N LEU A 168 -3.89 -1.25 14.35
CA LEU A 168 -4.70 -1.15 13.12
C LEU A 168 -6.20 -1.14 13.44
N PHE A 169 -6.64 -1.92 14.41
CA PHE A 169 -8.04 -1.92 14.83
C PHE A 169 -8.45 -0.60 15.47
N GLN A 170 -7.61 0.00 16.30
CA GLN A 170 -7.85 1.33 16.87
C GLN A 170 -7.92 2.40 15.77
N GLN A 171 -7.09 2.32 14.73
CA GLN A 171 -7.17 3.21 13.58
C GLN A 171 -8.52 3.07 12.85
N TRP A 172 -9.01 1.86 12.65
CA TRP A 172 -10.36 1.63 12.12
C TRP A 172 -11.45 2.24 12.99
N GLU A 173 -11.37 2.04 14.30
CA GLU A 173 -12.35 2.59 15.25
C GLU A 173 -12.37 4.13 15.21
N GLN A 174 -11.22 4.77 15.02
CA GLN A 174 -11.15 6.23 14.83
C GLN A 174 -11.86 6.65 13.54
N ILE A 175 -11.62 5.97 12.42
CA ILE A 175 -12.31 6.21 11.15
C ILE A 175 -13.83 6.07 11.33
N ARG A 176 -14.27 4.98 11.95
CA ARG A 176 -15.68 4.68 12.18
C ARG A 176 -16.38 5.70 13.07
N ARG A 177 -15.68 6.21 14.08
CA ARG A 177 -16.19 7.24 15.01
C ARG A 177 -16.23 8.63 14.37
N ALA A 178 -15.29 8.95 13.49
CA ALA A 178 -15.25 10.23 12.80
C ALA A 178 -16.32 10.37 11.73
N ALA A 179 -16.64 9.30 11.03
CA ALA A 179 -17.53 9.30 9.86
C ALA A 179 -18.90 9.97 10.10
N PRO A 180 -19.63 9.72 11.22
CA PRO A 180 -20.96 10.32 11.43
C PRO A 180 -20.97 11.85 11.58
N THR A 181 -19.84 12.44 11.97
CA THR A 181 -19.72 13.89 12.21
C THR A 181 -18.87 14.61 11.16
N ALA A 182 -18.24 13.85 10.26
CA ALA A 182 -17.40 14.42 9.22
C ALA A 182 -18.23 15.05 8.11
N HIS A 183 -17.66 16.07 7.46
CA HIS A 183 -18.21 16.64 6.23
C HIS A 183 -18.20 15.60 5.11
N VAL A 184 -19.18 15.64 4.21
CA VAL A 184 -19.27 14.73 3.06
C VAL A 184 -19.22 15.54 1.77
N PRO A 185 -18.23 15.32 0.88
CA PRO A 185 -17.15 14.34 0.98
C PRO A 185 -15.98 14.78 1.87
N SER A 186 -15.22 13.85 2.45
CA SER A 186 -13.98 14.13 3.19
C SER A 186 -13.05 12.91 3.28
N VAL A 187 -11.77 13.18 3.52
CA VAL A 187 -10.76 12.14 3.78
C VAL A 187 -10.80 11.77 5.27
N LEU A 188 -11.03 10.49 5.57
CA LEU A 188 -11.02 9.95 6.92
C LEU A 188 -9.64 9.36 7.30
N MET A 189 -8.90 8.85 6.31
CA MET A 189 -7.54 8.36 6.46
C MET A 189 -6.74 8.66 5.20
N GLN A 190 -5.62 9.32 5.37
CA GLN A 190 -4.67 9.54 4.27
C GLN A 190 -4.04 8.23 3.83
N PRO A 191 -3.67 8.09 2.55
CA PRO A 191 -2.91 6.96 2.08
C PRO A 191 -1.52 6.94 2.74
N ARG A 192 -0.91 5.77 2.80
CA ARG A 192 0.52 5.71 3.17
C ARG A 192 1.34 6.30 2.04
N SER A 193 2.42 7.00 2.40
CA SER A 193 3.36 7.47 1.39
C SER A 193 4.07 6.29 0.71
N THR A 194 4.52 6.49 -0.53
CA THR A 194 5.32 5.50 -1.26
C THR A 194 6.56 5.09 -0.44
N LEU A 195 7.18 6.02 0.28
CA LEU A 195 8.31 5.74 1.15
C LEU A 195 7.93 4.77 2.28
N GLU A 196 6.83 5.02 2.99
CA GLU A 196 6.37 4.14 4.08
C GLU A 196 6.05 2.74 3.55
N ALA A 197 5.39 2.64 2.39
CA ALA A 197 5.10 1.36 1.76
C ALA A 197 6.37 0.58 1.40
N VAL A 198 7.37 1.25 0.83
CA VAL A 198 8.66 0.64 0.47
C VAL A 198 9.44 0.23 1.71
N LEU A 199 9.46 1.06 2.75
CA LEU A 199 10.13 0.72 4.02
C LEU A 199 9.49 -0.53 4.65
N ASP A 200 8.16 -0.62 4.71
CA ASP A 200 7.44 -1.78 5.25
C ASP A 200 7.71 -3.06 4.45
N ASP A 201 7.80 -2.96 3.13
CA ASP A 201 8.05 -4.11 2.26
C ASP A 201 9.51 -4.60 2.31
N TYR A 202 10.46 -3.67 2.51
CA TYR A 202 11.88 -4.00 2.47
C TYR A 202 12.54 -4.23 3.84
N ARG A 203 11.95 -3.71 4.93
CA ARG A 203 12.47 -3.99 6.30
C ARG A 203 12.63 -5.49 6.58
N PRO A 204 11.64 -6.38 6.29
CA PRO A 204 11.80 -7.81 6.49
C PRO A 204 12.81 -8.48 5.55
N ARG A 205 13.10 -7.85 4.40
CA ARG A 205 14.07 -8.35 3.42
C ARG A 205 15.50 -7.92 3.74
N GLY A 206 15.67 -7.04 4.73
CA GLY A 206 16.93 -6.43 5.14
C GLY A 206 17.31 -5.23 4.24
N ILE A 207 17.55 -4.10 4.89
CA ILE A 207 18.11 -2.89 4.30
C ILE A 207 19.45 -2.66 5.01
N ASP A 208 20.55 -2.67 4.26
CA ASP A 208 21.89 -2.47 4.83
C ASP A 208 22.21 -0.98 5.04
N GLN A 209 21.65 -0.12 4.18
CA GLN A 209 21.87 1.32 4.21
C GLN A 209 20.71 2.07 3.57
N ILE A 210 20.42 3.26 4.09
CA ILE A 210 19.50 4.23 3.49
C ILE A 210 20.30 5.47 3.11
N VAL A 211 20.11 5.94 1.88
CA VAL A 211 20.75 7.16 1.36
C VAL A 211 19.67 8.11 0.89
N THR A 212 19.72 9.35 1.35
CA THR A 212 18.73 10.37 0.98
C THR A 212 19.36 11.74 0.83
N ASP A 213 18.75 12.61 0.05
CA ASP A 213 19.08 14.03 -0.05
C ASP A 213 18.15 14.92 0.82
N ASP A 214 17.18 14.33 1.51
CA ASP A 214 16.24 15.03 2.37
C ASP A 214 16.40 14.63 3.85
N PRO A 215 16.75 15.59 4.74
CA PRO A 215 16.84 15.33 6.18
C PRO A 215 15.54 14.82 6.80
N ALA A 216 14.37 15.22 6.29
CA ALA A 216 13.07 14.76 6.81
C ALA A 216 12.85 13.26 6.54
N VAL A 217 13.37 12.75 5.43
CA VAL A 217 13.39 11.30 5.15
C VAL A 217 14.31 10.58 6.13
N ALA A 218 15.46 11.17 6.47
CA ALA A 218 16.38 10.58 7.43
C ALA A 218 15.75 10.42 8.83
N GLU A 219 14.95 11.39 9.26
CA GLU A 219 14.20 11.30 10.53
C GLU A 219 13.18 10.17 10.50
N LYS A 220 12.41 10.06 9.42
CA LYS A 220 11.39 8.99 9.24
C LYS A 220 11.99 7.59 9.16
N ALA A 221 13.19 7.47 8.59
CA ALA A 221 13.90 6.20 8.40
C ALA A 221 14.78 5.81 9.61
N ALA A 222 14.86 6.66 10.63
CA ALA A 222 15.67 6.42 11.82
C ALA A 222 15.29 5.11 12.51
N GLY A 223 16.32 4.32 12.87
CA GLY A 223 16.12 3.01 13.53
C GLY A 223 15.82 1.83 12.60
N ILE A 224 15.68 2.04 11.28
CA ILE A 224 15.46 0.97 10.31
C ILE A 224 16.80 0.42 9.81
N ALA A 225 17.69 1.31 9.38
CA ALA A 225 19.06 1.01 8.93
C ALA A 225 19.93 2.27 9.11
N PRO A 226 21.27 2.17 8.98
CA PRO A 226 22.13 3.35 8.94
C PRO A 226 21.70 4.31 7.82
N VAL A 227 21.50 5.59 8.16
CA VAL A 227 21.05 6.61 7.22
C VAL A 227 22.20 7.55 6.90
N GLN A 228 22.44 7.80 5.62
CA GLN A 228 23.36 8.79 5.11
C GLN A 228 22.62 9.88 4.35
N VAL A 229 22.78 11.13 4.77
CA VAL A 229 22.24 12.29 4.06
C VAL A 229 23.31 12.84 3.15
N ILE A 230 23.05 12.90 1.86
CA ILE A 230 23.94 13.42 0.81
C ILE A 230 23.19 14.52 0.07
N PRO A 231 23.53 15.81 0.26
CA PRO A 231 22.76 16.92 -0.32
C PRO A 231 22.95 17.08 -1.83
N GLU A 232 23.91 16.35 -2.41
CA GLU A 232 24.13 16.36 -3.85
C GLU A 232 23.12 15.49 -4.60
N ASN A 233 23.04 15.66 -5.92
CA ASN A 233 22.11 14.92 -6.77
C ASN A 233 22.43 13.41 -6.76
N LEU A 234 21.65 12.65 -6.02
CA LEU A 234 21.78 11.20 -5.87
C LEU A 234 21.62 10.44 -7.19
N LEU A 235 20.80 10.94 -8.11
CA LEU A 235 20.58 10.31 -9.41
C LEU A 235 21.86 10.29 -10.24
N THR A 236 22.69 11.32 -10.10
CA THR A 236 23.99 11.41 -10.76
C THR A 236 25.03 10.54 -10.07
N ILE A 237 25.14 10.63 -8.73
CA ILE A 237 26.15 9.89 -7.94
C ILE A 237 25.99 8.38 -8.17
N TYR A 238 24.74 7.87 -8.11
CA TYR A 238 24.42 6.46 -8.27
C TYR A 238 24.12 6.06 -9.72
N LYS A 239 24.30 6.98 -10.68
CA LYS A 239 24.07 6.76 -12.13
C LYS A 239 22.67 6.20 -12.42
N ILE A 240 21.68 6.62 -11.65
CA ILE A 240 20.32 6.08 -11.73
C ILE A 240 19.71 6.29 -13.11
N GLU A 241 19.84 7.48 -13.69
CA GLU A 241 19.28 7.78 -15.02
C GLU A 241 19.86 6.86 -16.11
N SER A 242 21.16 6.57 -16.07
CA SER A 242 21.76 5.65 -17.05
C SER A 242 21.33 4.21 -16.83
N GLN A 243 21.13 3.79 -15.59
CA GLN A 243 20.62 2.46 -15.26
C GLN A 243 19.15 2.31 -15.68
N LEU A 244 18.32 3.32 -15.46
CA LEU A 244 16.93 3.35 -15.94
C LEU A 244 16.85 3.28 -17.46
N LYS A 245 17.65 4.10 -18.16
CA LYS A 245 17.70 4.07 -19.63
C LYS A 245 18.06 2.68 -20.15
N LYS A 246 19.07 2.03 -19.54
CA LYS A 246 19.47 0.67 -19.89
C LYS A 246 18.35 -0.35 -19.61
N ALA A 247 17.64 -0.21 -18.48
CA ALA A 247 16.52 -1.09 -18.12
C ALA A 247 15.32 -0.95 -19.07
N GLN A 248 15.17 0.19 -19.76
CA GLN A 248 14.12 0.45 -20.76
C GLN A 248 14.53 0.06 -22.19
N GLU A 249 15.75 -0.46 -22.40
CA GLU A 249 16.16 -0.91 -23.72
C GLU A 249 15.29 -2.08 -24.17
N ARG A 250 14.77 -1.99 -25.41
CA ARG A 250 13.95 -3.05 -26.01
C ARG A 250 14.66 -4.41 -26.07
N ARG A 251 16.01 -4.40 -26.14
CA ARG A 251 16.82 -5.62 -26.27
C ARG A 251 17.71 -5.81 -25.07
N VAL A 252 17.51 -6.92 -24.38
CA VAL A 252 18.32 -7.33 -23.23
C VAL A 252 19.20 -8.50 -23.62
N TRP A 253 20.52 -8.34 -23.47
CA TRP A 253 21.51 -9.40 -23.73
C TRP A 253 21.64 -10.27 -22.47
N LEU A 254 21.53 -11.58 -22.66
CA LEU A 254 21.71 -12.55 -21.58
C LEU A 254 23.18 -13.00 -21.51
N SER A 255 23.63 -13.42 -20.33
CA SER A 255 24.98 -13.96 -20.13
C SER A 255 25.25 -15.23 -20.96
N SER A 256 24.21 -15.95 -21.38
CA SER A 256 24.25 -17.10 -22.29
C SER A 256 24.52 -16.75 -23.75
N GLY A 257 24.62 -15.45 -24.11
CA GLY A 257 24.74 -14.99 -25.49
C GLY A 257 23.41 -14.83 -26.24
N GLY A 258 22.29 -15.21 -25.61
CA GLY A 258 20.94 -14.96 -26.14
C GLY A 258 20.47 -13.53 -25.92
N THR A 259 19.37 -13.15 -26.57
CA THR A 259 18.71 -11.85 -26.38
C THR A 259 17.24 -12.02 -26.07
N LEU A 260 16.73 -11.18 -25.16
CA LEU A 260 15.31 -10.96 -24.97
C LEU A 260 14.90 -9.67 -25.68
N VAL A 261 13.77 -9.68 -26.35
CA VAL A 261 13.15 -8.48 -26.91
C VAL A 261 11.86 -8.25 -26.13
N ILE A 262 11.77 -7.08 -25.49
CA ILE A 262 10.62 -6.66 -24.69
C ILE A 262 9.96 -5.52 -25.46
N ASP A 263 8.76 -5.77 -25.96
CA ASP A 263 7.93 -4.75 -26.60
C ASP A 263 7.01 -4.13 -25.54
N PRO A 264 6.90 -2.77 -25.48
CA PRO A 264 6.07 -2.05 -24.52
C PRO A 264 4.56 -2.25 -24.76
#